data_5aa53ba88aca5af5d84bf411fd5be152
#
_entry.id   5aa53ba88aca5af5d84bf411fd5be152
#
_cell.length_a   1.000
_cell.length_b   1.000
_cell.length_c   1.000
_cell.angle_alpha   90.00
_cell.angle_beta   90.00
_cell.angle_gamma   90.00
#
_symmetry.space_group_name_H-M   'P 1'
#
loop_
_entity.id
_entity.type
_entity.pdbx_description
1 polymer ?
#
loop_
_entity_poly.entity_id
_entity_poly.type
_entity_poly.pdbx_seq_one_letter_code
_entity_poly.pdbx_strand_id
1 'polypeptide(L)'
;MPAEEKKQTQAESRTLKTLLEWKAPVRPFKKRSKEFFSTVLTIAALIVIILAFLKEWFAILAVIAFVFLVFVTGKIPPEEVEHKITNRGIVTGGKEFRWEQLGRFWFEEKYGQKILMVENFTFPRVLMMLVGQADEKKLKEILLDRLPQETPPQTWIDKASQWLTTKISLEETK
;
A
#
# COMPACT_ATOMS: atom_id res chain seq x y z
N MET A 1 28.96 -33.59 21.70
CA MET A 1 27.76 -32.80 22.03
C MET A 1 27.52 -31.51 21.23
N PRO A 2 28.49 -30.91 20.43
CA PRO A 2 28.13 -29.73 19.60
C PRO A 2 27.53 -30.04 18.22
N ALA A 3 27.53 -31.30 17.78
CA ALA A 3 27.07 -31.66 16.44
C ALA A 3 25.55 -31.97 16.35
N GLU A 4 24.97 -32.38 17.48
CA GLU A 4 23.50 -32.64 17.54
C GLU A 4 22.71 -31.37 17.71
N GLU A 5 23.20 -30.39 18.45
CA GLU A 5 22.60 -29.09 18.63
C GLU A 5 22.55 -28.30 17.32
N LYS A 6 23.61 -28.37 16.50
CA LYS A 6 23.64 -27.82 15.14
C LYS A 6 22.68 -28.51 14.17
N LYS A 7 22.48 -29.81 14.30
CA LYS A 7 21.50 -30.57 13.48
C LYS A 7 20.07 -30.26 13.88
N GLN A 8 19.78 -30.06 15.15
CA GLN A 8 18.45 -29.67 15.62
C GLN A 8 18.10 -28.24 15.17
N THR A 9 19.02 -27.28 15.30
CA THR A 9 18.85 -25.91 14.84
C THR A 9 18.65 -25.84 13.30
N GLN A 10 19.32 -26.70 12.53
CA GLN A 10 19.14 -26.79 11.08
C GLN A 10 17.85 -27.53 10.68
N ALA A 11 17.36 -28.47 11.49
CA ALA A 11 16.08 -29.14 11.24
C ALA A 11 14.87 -28.25 11.58
N GLU A 12 14.96 -27.45 12.65
CA GLU A 12 13.92 -26.44 12.98
C GLU A 12 13.84 -25.33 11.94
N SER A 13 14.94 -24.95 11.29
CA SER A 13 14.92 -23.98 10.20
C SER A 13 14.27 -24.54 8.90
N ARG A 14 14.07 -25.84 8.80
CA ARG A 14 13.43 -26.47 7.62
C ARG A 14 11.90 -26.45 7.67
N THR A 15 11.30 -26.38 8.84
CA THR A 15 9.85 -26.23 8.97
C THR A 15 9.46 -24.76 8.91
N LEU A 16 8.57 -24.40 7.99
CA LEU A 16 8.00 -23.05 7.91
C LEU A 16 7.17 -22.79 9.16
N LYS A 17 7.67 -21.95 10.05
CA LYS A 17 6.93 -21.49 11.23
C LYS A 17 6.45 -20.07 10.99
N THR A 18 5.14 -19.89 10.96
CA THR A 18 4.53 -18.56 10.88
C THR A 18 4.61 -17.89 12.26
N LEU A 19 5.22 -16.72 12.32
CA LEU A 19 5.38 -15.91 13.53
C LEU A 19 4.22 -14.91 13.69
N LEU A 20 3.80 -14.32 12.57
CA LEU A 20 2.68 -13.39 12.51
C LEU A 20 2.00 -13.51 11.15
N GLU A 21 0.67 -13.43 11.15
CA GLU A 21 -0.15 -13.47 9.94
C GLU A 21 -1.25 -12.42 10.05
N TRP A 22 -1.50 -11.70 8.94
CA TRP A 22 -2.59 -10.73 8.84
C TRP A 22 -3.06 -10.57 7.41
N LYS A 23 -4.27 -10.05 7.25
CA LYS A 23 -4.82 -9.68 5.95
C LYS A 23 -4.95 -8.17 5.86
N ALA A 24 -4.56 -7.63 4.73
CA ALA A 24 -4.67 -6.21 4.46
C ALA A 24 -4.82 -5.95 2.95
N PRO A 25 -5.40 -4.80 2.56
CA PRO A 25 -5.49 -4.41 1.16
C PRO A 25 -4.10 -4.30 0.51
N VAL A 26 -3.98 -4.67 -0.77
CA VAL A 26 -2.71 -4.60 -1.54
C VAL A 26 -2.10 -3.20 -1.54
N ARG A 27 -2.92 -2.17 -1.44
CA ARG A 27 -2.50 -0.76 -1.48
C ARG A 27 -3.37 0.11 -0.58
N PRO A 28 -2.83 1.20 -0.04
CA PRO A 28 -3.63 2.16 0.71
C PRO A 28 -4.74 2.72 -0.16
N PHE A 29 -5.95 2.69 0.38
CA PHE A 29 -7.15 3.13 -0.31
C PHE A 29 -7.88 4.20 0.51
N LYS A 30 -8.05 5.38 -0.07
CA LYS A 30 -8.91 6.42 0.49
C LYS A 30 -10.28 6.32 -0.20
N LYS A 31 -11.29 5.89 0.54
CA LYS A 31 -12.67 5.90 0.05
C LYS A 31 -13.06 7.35 -0.27
N ARG A 32 -13.42 7.60 -1.52
CA ARG A 32 -13.88 8.94 -1.93
C ARG A 32 -15.19 9.29 -1.23
N SER A 33 -15.29 10.54 -0.81
CA SER A 33 -16.49 11.04 -0.14
C SER A 33 -17.69 11.18 -1.07
N LYS A 34 -18.87 11.29 -0.51
CA LYS A 34 -20.10 11.51 -1.31
C LYS A 34 -20.04 12.87 -2.03
N GLU A 35 -19.43 13.87 -1.41
CA GLU A 35 -19.22 15.22 -1.96
C GLU A 35 -18.37 15.17 -3.23
N PHE A 36 -17.31 14.35 -3.25
CA PHE A 36 -16.49 14.15 -4.44
C PHE A 36 -17.32 13.64 -5.62
N PHE A 37 -18.13 12.60 -5.40
CA PHE A 37 -18.99 12.05 -6.47
C PHE A 37 -20.07 13.05 -6.91
N SER A 38 -20.64 13.82 -5.99
CA SER A 38 -21.60 14.89 -6.31
C SER A 38 -20.96 15.96 -7.17
N THR A 39 -19.76 16.43 -6.81
CA THR A 39 -19.02 17.43 -7.58
C THR A 39 -18.68 16.95 -8.98
N VAL A 40 -18.17 15.71 -9.11
CA VAL A 40 -17.86 15.11 -10.41
C VAL A 40 -19.13 15.02 -11.28
N LEU A 41 -20.24 14.58 -10.70
CA LEU A 41 -21.52 14.46 -11.42
C LEU A 41 -22.05 15.82 -11.87
N THR A 42 -21.94 16.85 -11.01
CA THR A 42 -22.38 18.21 -11.35
C THR A 42 -21.56 18.78 -12.51
N ILE A 43 -20.23 18.66 -12.46
CA ILE A 43 -19.35 19.11 -13.55
C ILE A 43 -19.65 18.36 -14.84
N ALA A 44 -19.80 17.03 -14.76
CA ALA A 44 -20.12 16.21 -15.92
C ALA A 44 -21.48 16.61 -16.54
N ALA A 45 -22.50 16.87 -15.71
CA ALA A 45 -23.79 17.33 -16.18
C ALA A 45 -23.69 18.65 -16.94
N LEU A 46 -22.95 19.63 -16.44
CA LEU A 46 -22.71 20.91 -17.12
C LEU A 46 -22.03 20.70 -18.49
N ILE A 47 -21.00 19.84 -18.53
CA ILE A 47 -20.31 19.52 -19.79
C ILE A 47 -21.27 18.83 -20.77
N VAL A 48 -22.06 17.89 -20.33
CA VAL A 48 -23.05 17.19 -21.16
C VAL A 48 -24.07 18.17 -21.76
N ILE A 49 -24.54 19.14 -20.98
CA ILE A 49 -25.48 20.17 -21.47
C ILE A 49 -24.83 21.00 -22.59
N ILE A 50 -23.57 21.43 -22.40
CA ILE A 50 -22.86 22.21 -23.43
C ILE A 50 -22.66 21.37 -24.70
N LEU A 51 -22.25 20.11 -24.57
CA LEU A 51 -22.03 19.21 -25.70
C LEU A 51 -23.33 18.89 -26.44
N ALA A 52 -24.45 18.80 -25.73
CA ALA A 52 -25.78 18.61 -26.34
C ALA A 52 -26.19 19.80 -27.22
N PHE A 53 -25.91 21.03 -26.79
CA PHE A 53 -26.13 22.23 -27.63
C PHE A 53 -25.22 22.23 -28.88
N LEU A 54 -24.00 21.71 -28.75
CA LEU A 54 -23.05 21.55 -29.87
C LEU A 54 -23.41 20.34 -30.77
N LYS A 55 -24.38 19.51 -30.37
CA LYS A 55 -24.79 18.25 -31.07
C LYS A 55 -23.67 17.21 -31.13
N GLU A 56 -22.71 17.24 -30.17
CA GLU A 56 -21.54 16.36 -30.09
C GLU A 56 -21.88 15.06 -29.33
N TRP A 57 -22.64 14.16 -29.93
CA TRP A 57 -23.15 12.93 -29.29
C TRP A 57 -22.05 11.98 -28.87
N PHE A 58 -20.95 11.84 -29.66
CA PHE A 58 -19.83 10.98 -29.32
C PHE A 58 -19.07 11.50 -28.10
N ALA A 59 -18.90 12.82 -27.96
CA ALA A 59 -18.30 13.43 -26.82
C ALA A 59 -19.11 13.22 -25.52
N ILE A 60 -20.45 13.28 -25.63
CA ILE A 60 -21.36 12.97 -24.51
C ILE A 60 -21.14 11.54 -24.03
N LEU A 61 -21.07 10.57 -24.96
CA LEU A 61 -20.82 9.18 -24.62
C LEU A 61 -19.47 8.99 -23.90
N ALA A 62 -18.43 9.70 -24.38
CA ALA A 62 -17.11 9.67 -23.74
C ALA A 62 -17.15 10.24 -22.31
N VAL A 63 -17.87 11.34 -22.06
CA VAL A 63 -18.04 11.90 -20.70
C VAL A 63 -18.76 10.90 -19.79
N ILE A 64 -19.82 10.26 -20.26
CA ILE A 64 -20.54 9.24 -19.48
C ILE A 64 -19.61 8.07 -19.11
N ALA A 65 -18.84 7.57 -20.08
CA ALA A 65 -17.88 6.49 -19.86
C ALA A 65 -16.79 6.89 -18.84
N PHE A 66 -16.31 8.13 -18.90
CA PHE A 66 -15.34 8.65 -17.97
C PHE A 66 -15.89 8.76 -16.54
N VAL A 67 -17.11 9.29 -16.38
CA VAL A 67 -17.79 9.36 -15.08
C VAL A 67 -18.00 7.96 -14.51
N PHE A 68 -18.41 7.01 -15.32
CA PHE A 68 -18.54 5.61 -14.91
C PHE A 68 -17.22 5.04 -14.41
N LEU A 69 -16.13 5.26 -15.14
CA LEU A 69 -14.79 4.82 -14.74
C LEU A 69 -14.38 5.42 -13.39
N VAL A 70 -14.56 6.73 -13.19
CA VAL A 70 -14.30 7.43 -11.93
C VAL A 70 -15.11 6.84 -10.78
N PHE A 71 -16.39 6.51 -11.04
CA PHE A 71 -17.27 5.93 -10.04
C PHE A 71 -16.83 4.52 -9.63
N VAL A 72 -16.52 3.66 -10.60
CA VAL A 72 -16.07 2.29 -10.36
C VAL A 72 -14.76 2.28 -9.60
N THR A 73 -13.76 3.02 -10.07
CA THR A 73 -12.43 3.06 -9.43
C THR A 73 -12.43 3.72 -8.05
N GLY A 74 -13.36 4.64 -7.81
CA GLY A 74 -13.49 5.34 -6.54
C GLY A 74 -14.25 4.58 -5.45
N LYS A 75 -15.06 3.57 -5.80
CA LYS A 75 -15.90 2.81 -4.86
C LYS A 75 -15.38 1.42 -4.54
N ILE A 76 -14.69 0.77 -5.46
CA ILE A 76 -14.23 -0.61 -5.26
C ILE A 76 -12.94 -0.59 -4.43
N PRO A 77 -12.98 -1.12 -3.21
CA PRO A 77 -11.76 -1.27 -2.41
C PRO A 77 -10.80 -2.25 -3.10
N PRO A 78 -9.49 -2.07 -2.95
CA PRO A 78 -8.53 -3.03 -3.48
C PRO A 78 -8.68 -4.38 -2.79
N GLU A 79 -8.29 -5.42 -3.50
CA GLU A 79 -8.28 -6.79 -3.01
C GLU A 79 -7.40 -6.93 -1.76
N GLU A 80 -7.85 -7.74 -0.80
CA GLU A 80 -7.07 -8.08 0.38
C GLU A 80 -6.08 -9.20 0.05
N VAL A 81 -4.86 -9.04 0.51
CA VAL A 81 -3.83 -10.07 0.44
C VAL A 81 -3.40 -10.48 1.82
N GLU A 82 -2.99 -11.73 1.91
CA GLU A 82 -2.43 -12.31 3.11
C GLU A 82 -0.94 -11.98 3.20
N HIS A 83 -0.54 -11.47 4.36
CA HIS A 83 0.84 -11.21 4.72
C HIS A 83 1.24 -12.12 5.88
N LYS A 84 2.41 -12.75 5.78
CA LYS A 84 2.96 -13.62 6.83
C LYS A 84 4.41 -13.28 7.09
N ILE A 85 4.77 -13.22 8.35
CA ILE A 85 6.16 -13.23 8.78
C ILE A 85 6.47 -14.64 9.27
N THR A 86 7.50 -15.22 8.71
CA THR A 86 7.93 -16.58 9.01
C THR A 86 9.36 -16.59 9.56
N ASN A 87 9.80 -17.74 10.05
CA ASN A 87 11.19 -17.93 10.45
C ASN A 87 12.19 -17.79 9.27
N ARG A 88 11.73 -17.84 8.01
CA ARG A 88 12.58 -17.77 6.79
C ARG A 88 12.53 -16.44 6.07
N GLY A 89 11.50 -15.63 6.32
CA GLY A 89 11.31 -14.36 5.63
C GLY A 89 9.88 -13.85 5.71
N ILE A 90 9.54 -12.99 4.77
CA ILE A 90 8.22 -12.37 4.64
C ILE A 90 7.52 -12.98 3.42
N VAL A 91 6.27 -13.38 3.60
CA VAL A 91 5.39 -13.84 2.52
C VAL A 91 4.32 -12.78 2.28
N THR A 92 4.22 -12.29 1.08
CA THR A 92 3.21 -11.29 0.68
C THR A 92 2.75 -11.52 -0.75
N GLY A 93 1.44 -11.46 -0.98
CA GLY A 93 0.88 -11.70 -2.31
C GLY A 93 1.27 -13.06 -2.92
N GLY A 94 1.42 -14.09 -2.10
CA GLY A 94 1.82 -15.43 -2.51
C GLY A 94 3.30 -15.61 -2.83
N LYS A 95 4.14 -14.57 -2.64
CA LYS A 95 5.59 -14.63 -2.86
C LYS A 95 6.34 -14.62 -1.55
N GLU A 96 7.36 -15.48 -1.42
CA GLU A 96 8.26 -15.54 -0.28
C GLU A 96 9.53 -14.73 -0.56
N PHE A 97 9.88 -13.84 0.38
CA PHE A 97 11.10 -13.02 0.39
C PHE A 97 11.92 -13.42 1.61
N ARG A 98 13.07 -14.02 1.38
CA ARG A 98 13.94 -14.51 2.46
C ARG A 98 14.62 -13.36 3.18
N TRP A 99 14.95 -13.55 4.47
CA TRP A 99 15.62 -12.53 5.28
C TRP A 99 16.94 -12.03 4.67
N GLU A 100 17.69 -12.89 3.99
CA GLU A 100 18.96 -12.55 3.32
C GLU A 100 18.78 -11.59 2.13
N GLN A 101 17.57 -11.49 1.60
CA GLN A 101 17.21 -10.59 0.50
C GLN A 101 16.67 -9.25 0.99
N LEU A 102 16.39 -9.16 2.30
CA LEU A 102 15.78 -7.98 2.91
C LEU A 102 16.86 -7.14 3.59
N GLY A 103 16.75 -5.82 3.46
CA GLY A 103 17.66 -4.86 4.04
C GLY A 103 17.11 -4.28 5.34
N ARG A 104 16.59 -3.09 5.27
CA ARG A 104 16.02 -2.34 6.40
C ARG A 104 14.52 -2.22 6.28
N PHE A 105 13.87 -1.87 7.38
CA PHE A 105 12.44 -1.59 7.36
C PHE A 105 12.12 -0.25 8.02
N TRP A 106 10.98 0.34 7.62
CA TRP A 106 10.43 1.54 8.24
C TRP A 106 8.91 1.53 8.13
N PHE A 107 8.29 2.40 8.89
CA PHE A 107 6.85 2.63 8.81
C PHE A 107 6.58 3.98 8.16
N GLU A 108 5.61 4.00 7.27
CA GLU A 108 5.06 5.22 6.69
C GLU A 108 3.57 5.31 7.00
N GLU A 109 3.04 6.52 7.01
CA GLU A 109 1.61 6.74 7.13
C GLU A 109 1.09 7.43 5.87
N LYS A 110 0.06 6.83 5.26
CA LYS A 110 -0.59 7.41 4.08
C LYS A 110 -2.11 7.24 4.18
N TYR A 111 -2.82 8.34 4.06
CA TYR A 111 -4.29 8.38 4.21
C TYR A 111 -4.79 7.84 5.56
N GLY A 112 -4.05 8.09 6.65
CA GLY A 112 -4.37 7.57 7.98
C GLY A 112 -4.16 6.05 8.11
N GLN A 113 -3.48 5.42 7.17
CA GLN A 113 -3.17 3.98 7.19
C GLN A 113 -1.66 3.79 7.35
N LYS A 114 -1.27 2.98 8.31
CA LYS A 114 0.13 2.62 8.51
C LYS A 114 0.57 1.56 7.52
N ILE A 115 1.71 1.78 6.92
CA ILE A 115 2.32 0.94 5.90
C ILE A 115 3.69 0.50 6.42
N LEU A 116 3.93 -0.79 6.41
CA LEU A 116 5.25 -1.36 6.60
C LEU A 116 5.97 -1.38 5.26
N MET A 117 7.11 -0.71 5.20
CA MET A 117 8.02 -0.69 4.07
C MET A 117 9.23 -1.53 4.42
N VAL A 118 9.61 -2.45 3.54
CA VAL A 118 10.80 -3.29 3.71
C VAL A 118 11.65 -3.23 2.45
N GLU A 119 12.90 -2.83 2.60
CA GLU A 119 13.86 -2.82 1.50
C GLU A 119 14.17 -4.25 1.06
N ASN A 120 14.18 -4.46 -0.25
CA ASN A 120 14.50 -5.74 -0.86
C ASN A 120 15.59 -5.55 -1.91
N PHE A 121 16.62 -6.38 -1.88
CA PHE A 121 17.75 -6.30 -2.81
C PHE A 121 17.40 -6.80 -4.22
N THR A 122 16.27 -7.51 -4.36
CA THR A 122 15.73 -7.98 -5.64
C THR A 122 14.54 -7.13 -6.09
N PHE A 123 13.89 -7.50 -7.19
CA PHE A 123 12.67 -6.82 -7.63
C PHE A 123 11.42 -7.47 -7.00
N PRO A 124 10.52 -6.66 -6.43
CA PRO A 124 10.52 -5.20 -6.28
C PRO A 124 11.50 -4.74 -5.18
N ARG A 125 12.12 -3.57 -5.39
CA ARG A 125 13.13 -2.99 -4.47
C ARG A 125 12.58 -2.67 -3.09
N VAL A 126 11.30 -2.43 -2.98
CA VAL A 126 10.60 -2.15 -1.73
C VAL A 126 9.32 -2.96 -1.68
N LEU A 127 9.16 -3.71 -0.60
CA LEU A 127 7.91 -4.39 -0.27
C LEU A 127 7.04 -3.42 0.52
N MET A 128 5.81 -3.24 0.07
CA MET A 128 4.83 -2.38 0.70
C MET A 128 3.70 -3.23 1.25
N MET A 129 3.48 -3.19 2.55
CA MET A 129 2.46 -3.97 3.23
C MET A 129 1.67 -3.07 4.18
N LEU A 130 0.36 -3.03 4.05
CA LEU A 130 -0.46 -2.34 5.04
C LEU A 130 -0.46 -3.12 6.35
N VAL A 131 -0.27 -2.42 7.46
CA VAL A 131 -0.33 -3.02 8.79
C VAL A 131 -1.76 -3.45 9.13
N GLY A 132 -2.76 -2.65 8.70
CA GLY A 132 -4.16 -2.98 8.87
C GLY A 132 -4.54 -3.23 10.33
N GLN A 133 -5.03 -4.44 10.61
CA GLN A 133 -5.43 -4.88 11.96
C GLN A 133 -4.30 -5.61 12.71
N ALA A 134 -3.09 -5.73 12.12
CA ALA A 134 -1.98 -6.38 12.80
C ALA A 134 -1.52 -5.58 14.03
N ASP A 135 -1.07 -6.28 15.06
CA ASP A 135 -0.44 -5.66 16.21
C ASP A 135 0.93 -5.07 15.81
N GLU A 136 0.96 -3.74 15.66
CA GLU A 136 2.15 -2.99 15.26
C GLU A 136 3.35 -3.24 16.19
N LYS A 137 3.11 -3.37 17.51
CA LYS A 137 4.19 -3.59 18.47
C LYS A 137 4.83 -4.94 18.27
N LYS A 138 4.01 -5.98 18.13
CA LYS A 138 4.46 -7.34 17.86
C LYS A 138 5.15 -7.45 16.51
N LEU A 139 4.59 -6.78 15.48
CA LEU A 139 5.17 -6.71 14.14
C LEU A 139 6.56 -6.07 14.18
N LYS A 140 6.70 -4.94 14.86
CA LYS A 140 7.97 -4.23 15.05
C LYS A 140 8.99 -5.07 15.82
N GLU A 141 8.59 -5.71 16.90
CA GLU A 141 9.45 -6.57 17.71
C GLU A 141 10.05 -7.72 16.89
N ILE A 142 9.22 -8.45 16.14
CA ILE A 142 9.68 -9.55 15.29
C ILE A 142 10.64 -9.06 14.20
N LEU A 143 10.38 -7.88 13.62
CA LEU A 143 11.23 -7.34 12.57
C LEU A 143 12.57 -6.84 13.12
N LEU A 144 12.59 -6.22 14.30
CA LEU A 144 13.84 -5.73 14.95
C LEU A 144 14.82 -6.85 15.25
N ASP A 145 14.34 -8.08 15.49
CA ASP A 145 15.20 -9.25 15.67
C ASP A 145 15.97 -9.64 14.39
N ARG A 146 15.53 -9.17 13.24
CA ARG A 146 16.04 -9.61 11.93
C ARG A 146 16.58 -8.50 11.06
N LEU A 147 15.99 -7.32 11.13
CA LEU A 147 16.28 -6.20 10.25
C LEU A 147 16.46 -4.90 11.05
N PRO A 148 17.37 -4.00 10.64
CA PRO A 148 17.48 -2.68 11.25
C PRO A 148 16.26 -1.82 10.86
N GLN A 149 15.76 -1.05 11.83
CA GLN A 149 14.75 -0.03 11.56
C GLN A 149 15.44 1.27 11.16
N GLU A 150 15.43 1.58 9.88
CA GLU A 150 16.06 2.80 9.35
C GLU A 150 15.17 3.38 8.25
N THR A 151 14.81 4.63 8.38
CA THR A 151 14.12 5.35 7.32
C THR A 151 15.14 5.77 6.25
N PRO A 152 14.92 5.45 4.97
CA PRO A 152 15.82 5.89 3.91
C PRO A 152 15.89 7.41 3.87
N PRO A 153 17.05 7.99 3.50
CA PRO A 153 17.18 9.43 3.37
C PRO A 153 16.18 9.94 2.33
N GLN A 154 15.45 11.00 2.68
CA GLN A 154 14.48 11.61 1.78
C GLN A 154 15.17 12.10 0.51
N THR A 155 14.73 11.59 -0.63
CA THR A 155 15.18 12.04 -1.94
C THR A 155 14.67 13.46 -2.21
N TRP A 156 15.35 14.21 -3.07
CA TRP A 156 14.89 15.53 -3.52
C TRP A 156 13.46 15.49 -4.12
N ILE A 157 13.08 14.36 -4.74
CA ILE A 157 11.73 14.10 -5.29
C ILE A 157 10.71 14.04 -4.15
N ASP A 158 11.04 13.39 -3.03
CA ASP A 158 10.15 13.30 -1.86
C ASP A 158 9.93 14.67 -1.24
N LYS A 159 10.99 15.49 -1.15
CA LYS A 159 10.90 16.88 -0.68
C LYS A 159 10.06 17.74 -1.62
N ALA A 160 10.22 17.58 -2.93
CA ALA A 160 9.42 18.30 -3.92
C ALA A 160 7.96 17.90 -3.88
N SER A 161 7.65 16.59 -3.73
CA SER A 161 6.28 16.11 -3.60
C SER A 161 5.61 16.56 -2.30
N GLN A 162 6.34 16.57 -1.18
CA GLN A 162 5.84 17.10 0.09
C GLN A 162 5.57 18.60 -0.01
N TRP A 163 6.48 19.37 -0.63
CA TRP A 163 6.28 20.80 -0.87
C TRP A 163 5.03 21.07 -1.71
N LEU A 164 4.83 20.31 -2.80
CA LEU A 164 3.63 20.38 -3.63
C LEU A 164 2.37 20.04 -2.83
N THR A 165 2.40 18.96 -2.06
CA THR A 165 1.27 18.52 -1.25
C THR A 165 0.91 19.57 -0.20
N THR A 166 1.90 20.20 0.44
CA THR A 166 1.68 21.24 1.44
C THR A 166 1.15 22.54 0.82
N LYS A 167 1.55 22.87 -0.40
CA LYS A 167 1.06 24.08 -1.11
C LYS A 167 -0.28 23.88 -1.81
N ILE A 168 -0.58 22.67 -2.26
CA ILE A 168 -1.81 22.33 -2.99
C ILE A 168 -2.88 21.75 -2.04
N SER A 169 -2.56 21.53 -0.77
CA SER A 169 -3.54 21.11 0.25
C SER A 169 -4.56 22.23 0.52
N LEU A 170 -5.40 22.51 -0.47
CA LEU A 170 -6.60 23.38 -0.35
C LEU A 170 -7.79 22.61 0.25
N GLU A 171 -7.59 21.40 0.77
CA GLU A 171 -8.66 20.53 1.28
C GLU A 171 -8.43 20.03 2.70
N GLU A 172 -7.95 20.90 3.63
CA GLU A 172 -8.18 20.62 5.06
C GLU A 172 -8.28 21.92 5.82
N THR A 173 -9.41 22.60 5.65
CA THR A 173 -9.90 23.55 6.66
C THR A 173 -11.41 23.36 6.78
N LYS A 174 -11.84 22.46 7.61
CA LYS A 174 -12.94 22.39 8.58
C LYS A 174 -13.44 20.98 8.77
#